data_4b424bf6978c76c361123b7a285e7638
#
_entry.id   4b424bf6978c76c361123b7a285e7638
#
_cell.length_a   1.000
_cell.length_b   1.000
_cell.length_c   1.000
_cell.angle_alpha   90.00
_cell.angle_beta   90.00
_cell.angle_gamma   90.00
#
_symmetry.space_group_name_H-M   'P 1'
#
loop_
_entity.id
_entity.type
_entity.pdbx_description
1 polymer ?
#
loop_
_entity_poly.entity_id
_entity_poly.type
_entity_poly.pdbx_seq_one_letter_code
_entity_poly.pdbx_strand_id
1 'polypeptide(L)'
;MKAWIPLTLLIMLGIATHAQATCSYPQPPATPPDGATATRDEMIAAKHDFDRYNGEMNTYLDCLNLEMDSAPKDLSKMTADEKKKADQESKILVQRHNAAVDELTAVVGRFNEQLKIFKARQPKT
;
A
#
# COMPACT_ATOMS: atom_id res chain seq x y z
N MET A 1 32.34 58.61 17.56
CA MET A 1 31.33 58.20 16.58
C MET A 1 30.93 56.74 16.88
N LYS A 2 29.75 56.52 17.50
CA LYS A 2 29.27 55.18 17.85
C LYS A 2 28.31 54.70 16.77
N ALA A 3 28.72 53.69 15.98
CA ALA A 3 27.87 53.06 15.01
C ALA A 3 26.94 52.06 15.69
N TRP A 4 25.65 52.32 15.67
CA TRP A 4 24.60 51.37 16.10
C TRP A 4 24.22 50.50 14.88
N ILE A 5 24.49 49.20 15.03
CA ILE A 5 24.04 48.18 14.06
C ILE A 5 22.69 47.67 14.57
N PRO A 6 21.56 47.79 13.82
CA PRO A 6 20.32 47.15 14.22
C PRO A 6 20.40 45.64 13.89
N LEU A 7 20.28 44.83 14.90
CA LEU A 7 20.17 43.38 14.83
C LEU A 7 18.76 43.00 14.30
N THR A 8 18.64 42.83 13.02
CA THR A 8 17.40 42.33 12.38
C THR A 8 17.23 40.85 12.67
N LEU A 9 16.37 40.53 13.64
CA LEU A 9 15.97 39.16 13.99
C LEU A 9 15.09 38.60 12.86
N LEU A 10 15.69 37.78 11.98
CA LEU A 10 15.00 37.07 10.90
C LEU A 10 14.24 35.87 11.49
N ILE A 11 12.94 36.05 11.74
CA ILE A 11 12.04 34.96 12.16
C ILE A 11 11.78 34.08 10.94
N MET A 12 12.49 32.95 10.84
CA MET A 12 12.19 31.87 9.89
C MET A 12 10.88 31.19 10.35
N LEU A 13 9.76 31.57 9.75
CA LEU A 13 8.52 30.79 9.83
C LEU A 13 8.77 29.46 9.09
N GLY A 14 9.05 28.41 9.86
CA GLY A 14 9.09 27.04 9.36
C GLY A 14 7.69 26.64 8.91
N ILE A 15 7.46 26.60 7.61
CA ILE A 15 6.26 25.97 7.02
C ILE A 15 6.43 24.47 7.26
N ALA A 16 5.79 23.93 8.31
CA ALA A 16 5.64 22.50 8.50
C ALA A 16 4.78 21.97 7.34
N THR A 17 5.41 21.53 6.26
CA THR A 17 4.77 20.71 5.25
C THR A 17 4.40 19.41 5.91
N HIS A 18 3.13 19.21 6.22
CA HIS A 18 2.61 17.90 6.58
C HIS A 18 2.79 17.01 5.35
N ALA A 19 3.88 16.24 5.34
CA ALA A 19 4.02 15.11 4.43
C ALA A 19 2.90 14.12 4.82
N GLN A 20 1.79 14.17 4.13
CA GLN A 20 0.80 13.10 4.18
C GLN A 20 1.52 11.87 3.63
N ALA A 21 1.75 10.89 4.50
CA ALA A 21 2.30 9.60 4.11
C ALA A 21 1.26 8.95 3.19
N THR A 22 1.45 9.10 1.89
CA THR A 22 0.64 8.41 0.88
C THR A 22 0.95 6.93 1.00
N CYS A 23 -0.09 6.09 1.19
CA CYS A 23 0.07 4.65 1.23
C CYS A 23 0.75 4.17 -0.05
N SER A 24 1.89 3.50 0.09
CA SER A 24 2.68 3.02 -1.05
C SER A 24 2.17 1.68 -1.52
N TYR A 25 1.72 1.60 -2.78
CA TYR A 25 1.29 0.34 -3.38
C TYR A 25 2.51 -0.55 -3.64
N PRO A 26 2.49 -1.83 -3.21
CA PRO A 26 3.64 -2.73 -3.38
C PRO A 26 3.84 -3.16 -4.82
N GLN A 27 5.09 -3.52 -5.15
CA GLN A 27 5.39 -4.08 -6.46
C GLN A 27 4.90 -5.53 -6.54
N PRO A 28 4.08 -5.88 -7.57
CA PRO A 28 3.63 -7.25 -7.76
C PRO A 28 4.79 -8.24 -7.85
N PRO A 29 4.61 -9.50 -7.38
CA PRO A 29 5.62 -10.53 -7.53
C PRO A 29 5.75 -10.93 -9.00
N ALA A 30 6.86 -11.55 -9.34
CA ALA A 30 6.99 -12.21 -10.64
C ALA A 30 5.90 -13.26 -10.84
N THR A 31 5.57 -13.56 -12.11
CA THR A 31 4.68 -14.67 -12.43
C THR A 31 5.25 -15.96 -11.85
N PRO A 32 4.46 -16.75 -11.08
CA PRO A 32 4.96 -17.99 -10.54
C PRO A 32 5.40 -18.95 -11.66
N PRO A 33 6.46 -19.73 -11.45
CA PRO A 33 6.92 -20.70 -12.43
C PRO A 33 5.88 -21.79 -12.65
N ASP A 34 5.90 -22.41 -13.84
CA ASP A 34 5.02 -23.53 -14.18
C ASP A 34 5.25 -24.71 -13.24
N GLY A 35 4.29 -25.05 -12.43
CA GLY A 35 4.36 -26.17 -11.47
C GLY A 35 4.61 -27.52 -12.12
N ALA A 36 4.30 -27.71 -13.41
CA ALA A 36 4.55 -28.94 -14.13
C ALA A 36 6.04 -29.15 -14.46
N THR A 37 6.81 -28.09 -14.61
CA THR A 37 8.22 -28.13 -15.05
C THR A 37 9.21 -27.52 -14.05
N ALA A 38 8.75 -26.65 -13.15
CA ALA A 38 9.58 -25.94 -12.20
C ALA A 38 10.42 -26.85 -11.31
N THR A 39 11.62 -26.42 -11.01
CA THR A 39 12.48 -27.03 -9.99
C THR A 39 12.01 -26.65 -8.59
N ARG A 40 12.50 -27.35 -7.59
CA ARG A 40 12.23 -27.03 -6.18
C ARG A 40 12.74 -25.64 -5.82
N ASP A 41 13.92 -25.27 -6.29
CA ASP A 41 14.54 -23.98 -5.97
C ASP A 41 13.79 -22.83 -6.60
N GLU A 42 13.28 -22.98 -7.82
CA GLU A 42 12.40 -22.00 -8.47
C GLU A 42 11.08 -21.79 -7.69
N MET A 43 10.48 -22.88 -7.20
CA MET A 43 9.26 -22.78 -6.38
C MET A 43 9.52 -22.13 -5.02
N ILE A 44 10.70 -22.39 -4.41
CA ILE A 44 11.10 -21.73 -3.16
C ILE A 44 11.31 -20.22 -3.40
N ALA A 45 12.01 -19.85 -4.46
CA ALA A 45 12.22 -18.43 -4.82
C ALA A 45 10.88 -17.73 -5.06
N ALA A 46 9.97 -18.35 -5.82
CA ALA A 46 8.63 -17.81 -6.06
C ALA A 46 7.82 -17.67 -4.76
N LYS A 47 7.97 -18.61 -3.82
CA LYS A 47 7.32 -18.50 -2.51
C LYS A 47 7.84 -17.32 -1.71
N HIS A 48 9.15 -17.07 -1.70
CA HIS A 48 9.73 -15.92 -1.02
C HIS A 48 9.24 -14.58 -1.60
N ASP A 49 9.17 -14.48 -2.93
CA ASP A 49 8.66 -13.28 -3.60
C ASP A 49 7.16 -13.06 -3.31
N PHE A 50 6.38 -14.14 -3.29
CA PHE A 50 4.98 -14.13 -2.91
C PHE A 50 4.78 -13.70 -1.44
N ASP A 51 5.55 -14.27 -0.50
CA ASP A 51 5.44 -13.95 0.93
C ASP A 51 5.78 -12.47 1.19
N ARG A 52 6.81 -11.93 0.51
CA ARG A 52 7.15 -10.51 0.55
C ARG A 52 5.98 -9.65 0.09
N TYR A 53 5.45 -9.93 -1.10
CA TYR A 53 4.34 -9.17 -1.67
C TYR A 53 3.09 -9.23 -0.78
N ASN A 54 2.77 -10.40 -0.25
CA ASN A 54 1.63 -10.56 0.67
C ASN A 54 1.79 -9.70 1.93
N GLY A 55 2.99 -9.65 2.51
CA GLY A 55 3.29 -8.80 3.66
C GLY A 55 3.18 -7.31 3.34
N GLU A 56 3.75 -6.88 2.21
CA GLU A 56 3.69 -5.49 1.75
C GLU A 56 2.25 -5.05 1.41
N MET A 57 1.46 -5.93 0.80
CA MET A 57 0.06 -5.65 0.47
C MET A 57 -0.80 -5.51 1.73
N ASN A 58 -0.59 -6.35 2.74
CA ASN A 58 -1.27 -6.19 4.03
C ASN A 58 -0.91 -4.85 4.68
N THR A 59 0.35 -4.44 4.65
CA THR A 59 0.80 -3.13 5.14
C THR A 59 0.12 -1.98 4.38
N TYR A 60 -0.03 -2.11 3.06
CA TYR A 60 -0.75 -1.14 2.23
C TYR A 60 -2.23 -1.05 2.60
N LEU A 61 -2.91 -2.20 2.78
CA LEU A 61 -4.31 -2.26 3.19
C LEU A 61 -4.52 -1.65 4.59
N ASP A 62 -3.64 -1.92 5.54
CA ASP A 62 -3.67 -1.32 6.88
C ASP A 62 -3.50 0.21 6.81
N CYS A 63 -2.60 0.69 5.95
CA CYS A 63 -2.42 2.12 5.70
C CYS A 63 -3.71 2.76 5.14
N LEU A 64 -4.35 2.13 4.16
CA LEU A 64 -5.63 2.63 3.61
C LEU A 64 -6.74 2.65 4.67
N ASN A 65 -6.80 1.64 5.55
CA ASN A 65 -7.76 1.61 6.64
C ASN A 65 -7.53 2.79 7.61
N LEU A 66 -6.27 3.10 7.95
CA LEU A 66 -5.96 4.27 8.78
C LEU A 66 -6.36 5.59 8.10
N GLU A 67 -6.16 5.72 6.78
CA GLU A 67 -6.62 6.89 6.03
C GLU A 67 -8.16 7.00 6.06
N MET A 68 -8.89 5.91 5.87
CA MET A 68 -10.35 5.87 5.96
C MET A 68 -10.85 6.22 7.37
N ASP A 69 -10.19 5.72 8.41
CA ASP A 69 -10.55 6.00 9.81
C ASP A 69 -10.27 7.44 10.23
N SER A 70 -9.30 8.10 9.61
CA SER A 70 -8.94 9.49 9.84
C SER A 70 -9.85 10.49 9.13
N ALA A 71 -10.72 10.03 8.23
CA ALA A 71 -11.67 10.87 7.52
C ALA A 71 -12.64 11.58 8.50
N PRO A 72 -13.06 12.82 8.21
CA PRO A 72 -13.98 13.57 9.07
C PRO A 72 -15.29 12.83 9.27
N LYS A 73 -15.63 12.51 10.53
CA LYS A 73 -16.90 11.83 10.89
C LYS A 73 -18.06 12.81 11.10
N ASP A 74 -17.75 14.05 11.50
CA ASP A 74 -18.74 15.11 11.64
C ASP A 74 -18.67 16.10 10.46
N LEU A 75 -19.59 15.95 9.54
CA LEU A 75 -19.71 16.79 8.36
C LEU A 75 -20.60 18.02 8.60
N SER A 76 -21.18 18.21 9.81
CA SER A 76 -22.18 19.27 10.07
C SER A 76 -21.62 20.67 9.91
N LYS A 77 -20.32 20.87 10.20
CA LYS A 77 -19.62 22.15 10.14
C LYS A 77 -18.92 22.42 8.79
N MET A 78 -19.02 21.48 7.86
CA MET A 78 -18.36 21.59 6.55
C MET A 78 -19.26 22.29 5.54
N THR A 79 -18.65 23.05 4.65
CA THR A 79 -19.32 23.64 3.48
C THR A 79 -19.75 22.55 2.49
N ALA A 80 -20.60 22.89 1.53
CA ALA A 80 -21.04 21.95 0.49
C ALA A 80 -19.88 21.40 -0.35
N ASP A 81 -18.89 22.24 -0.66
CA ASP A 81 -17.71 21.84 -1.44
C ASP A 81 -16.78 20.93 -0.64
N GLU A 82 -16.57 21.20 0.65
CA GLU A 82 -15.80 20.34 1.53
C GLU A 82 -16.44 18.97 1.70
N LYS A 83 -17.76 18.91 1.86
CA LYS A 83 -18.50 17.63 1.91
C LYS A 83 -18.34 16.83 0.63
N LYS A 84 -18.46 17.48 -0.54
CA LYS A 84 -18.27 16.85 -1.83
C LYS A 84 -16.86 16.29 -1.99
N LYS A 85 -15.84 17.04 -1.57
CA LYS A 85 -14.45 16.61 -1.60
C LYS A 85 -14.22 15.40 -0.70
N ALA A 86 -14.71 15.44 0.54
CA ALA A 86 -14.60 14.33 1.49
C ALA A 86 -15.28 13.04 0.97
N ASP A 87 -16.45 13.15 0.35
CA ASP A 87 -17.15 12.04 -0.29
C ASP A 87 -16.35 11.43 -1.46
N GLN A 88 -15.74 12.28 -2.29
CA GLN A 88 -14.88 11.81 -3.39
C GLN A 88 -13.63 11.10 -2.88
N GLU A 89 -12.95 11.66 -1.86
CA GLU A 89 -11.77 11.04 -1.24
C GLU A 89 -12.11 9.70 -0.61
N SER A 90 -13.22 9.61 0.11
CA SER A 90 -13.71 8.36 0.69
C SER A 90 -13.97 7.29 -0.38
N LYS A 91 -14.62 7.63 -1.48
CA LYS A 91 -14.86 6.72 -2.60
C LYS A 91 -13.56 6.21 -3.23
N ILE A 92 -12.56 7.08 -3.40
CA ILE A 92 -11.25 6.70 -3.95
C ILE A 92 -10.54 5.72 -3.01
N LEU A 93 -10.57 5.95 -1.69
CA LEU A 93 -9.97 5.04 -0.72
C LEU A 93 -10.61 3.66 -0.74
N VAL A 94 -11.94 3.60 -0.77
CA VAL A 94 -12.69 2.34 -0.89
C VAL A 94 -12.35 1.60 -2.19
N GLN A 95 -12.27 2.31 -3.32
CA GLN A 95 -11.89 1.72 -4.60
C GLN A 95 -10.46 1.16 -4.57
N ARG A 96 -9.50 1.89 -4.00
CA ARG A 96 -8.12 1.43 -3.84
C ARG A 96 -8.03 0.19 -2.96
N HIS A 97 -8.76 0.18 -1.84
CA HIS A 97 -8.81 -0.96 -0.93
C HIS A 97 -9.37 -2.21 -1.64
N ASN A 98 -10.49 -2.09 -2.32
CA ASN A 98 -11.11 -3.21 -3.02
C ASN A 98 -10.21 -3.74 -4.16
N ALA A 99 -9.62 -2.86 -4.96
CA ALA A 99 -8.69 -3.24 -6.01
C ALA A 99 -7.46 -3.99 -5.46
N ALA A 100 -6.93 -3.57 -4.30
CA ALA A 100 -5.81 -4.24 -3.65
C ALA A 100 -6.19 -5.65 -3.14
N VAL A 101 -7.38 -5.81 -2.56
CA VAL A 101 -7.90 -7.11 -2.12
C VAL A 101 -8.10 -8.05 -3.32
N ASP A 102 -8.66 -7.55 -4.41
CA ASP A 102 -8.89 -8.32 -5.63
C ASP A 102 -7.55 -8.78 -6.24
N GLU A 103 -6.56 -7.88 -6.32
CA GLU A 103 -5.23 -8.23 -6.85
C GLU A 103 -4.51 -9.24 -5.95
N LEU A 104 -4.53 -9.05 -4.63
CA LEU A 104 -3.94 -10.00 -3.69
C LEU A 104 -4.59 -11.39 -3.85
N THR A 105 -5.91 -11.45 -3.96
CA THR A 105 -6.66 -12.70 -4.17
C THR A 105 -6.24 -13.38 -5.47
N ALA A 106 -6.08 -12.62 -6.55
CA ALA A 106 -5.65 -13.15 -7.84
C ALA A 106 -4.21 -13.67 -7.78
N VAL A 107 -3.29 -12.96 -7.13
CA VAL A 107 -1.89 -13.39 -6.94
C VAL A 107 -1.82 -14.68 -6.12
N VAL A 108 -2.55 -14.74 -5.00
CA VAL A 108 -2.68 -15.94 -4.16
C VAL A 108 -3.19 -17.13 -4.97
N GLY A 109 -4.24 -16.91 -5.76
CA GLY A 109 -4.83 -17.96 -6.60
C GLY A 109 -3.83 -18.53 -7.60
N ARG A 110 -3.14 -17.67 -8.35
CA ARG A 110 -2.12 -18.09 -9.33
C ARG A 110 -0.98 -18.88 -8.69
N PHE A 111 -0.45 -18.41 -7.57
CA PHE A 111 0.63 -19.11 -6.87
C PHE A 111 0.19 -20.46 -6.36
N ASN A 112 -0.97 -20.56 -5.70
CA ASN A 112 -1.50 -21.78 -5.15
C ASN A 112 -1.81 -22.84 -6.22
N GLU A 113 -2.27 -22.43 -7.39
CA GLU A 113 -2.48 -23.31 -8.53
C GLU A 113 -1.17 -23.98 -8.97
N GLN A 114 -0.12 -23.18 -9.18
CA GLN A 114 1.18 -23.71 -9.58
C GLN A 114 1.82 -24.59 -8.49
N LEU A 115 1.65 -24.20 -7.23
CA LEU A 115 2.12 -25.00 -6.10
C LEU A 115 1.38 -26.36 -6.02
N LYS A 116 0.08 -26.40 -6.30
CA LYS A 116 -0.70 -27.62 -6.34
C LYS A 116 -0.20 -28.57 -7.44
N ILE A 117 0.03 -28.05 -8.65
CA ILE A 117 0.58 -28.81 -9.77
C ILE A 117 1.97 -29.34 -9.40
N PHE A 118 2.84 -28.51 -8.85
CA PHE A 118 4.18 -28.90 -8.42
C PHE A 118 4.16 -30.05 -7.39
N LYS A 119 3.31 -29.94 -6.37
CA LYS A 119 3.17 -30.97 -5.34
C LYS A 119 2.63 -32.30 -5.90
N ALA A 120 1.72 -32.24 -6.87
CA ALA A 120 1.11 -33.45 -7.44
C ALA A 120 2.12 -34.35 -8.20
N ARG A 121 3.22 -33.79 -8.72
CA ARG A 121 4.27 -34.56 -9.42
C ARG A 121 5.40 -35.02 -8.50
N GLN A 122 5.42 -34.59 -7.23
CA GLN A 122 6.41 -35.10 -6.29
C GLN A 122 6.05 -36.52 -5.87
N PRO A 123 7.04 -37.46 -5.73
CA PRO A 123 6.75 -38.79 -5.27
C PRO A 123 6.16 -38.75 -3.85
N LYS A 124 5.07 -39.50 -3.64
CA LYS A 124 4.50 -39.63 -2.31
C LYS A 124 5.48 -40.50 -1.48
N THR A 125 6.14 -39.88 -0.52
CA THR A 125 6.92 -40.54 0.50
C THR A 125 6.01 -41.20 1.51
#